data_7534d04872767da904b7fb9fd42eab74
#
_entry.id   7534d04872767da904b7fb9fd42eab74
#
_cell.length_a   1.000
_cell.length_b   1.000
_cell.length_c   1.000
_cell.angle_alpha   90.00
_cell.angle_beta   90.00
_cell.angle_gamma   90.00
#
_symmetry.space_group_name_H-M   'P 1'
#
loop_
_entity.id
_entity.type
_entity.pdbx_description
1 polymer ?
#
loop_
_entity_poly.entity_id
_entity_poly.type
_entity_poly.pdbx_seq_one_letter_code
_entity_poly.pdbx_strand_id
1 'polypeptide(L)'
;MQSDSNLRETLRSIDHKSYPAYKSLRGSYRFADYVLSIDHVQGDPFAAPSHVRVTVDAKAAAFPEYAMKNTRTRTALADELLRTFAAQINHFTFKAKGSGKSGLISVTHCGQEILTRTACEVNEKEITARFAVGFPANGRTINARELEKILFTYLPECVKYSFYYKNLDARRIRDAVELAEDQQAVRDQLKEQGLVAFVADDAVLPRESGISSRPMKQSVAFTSPESLRVTMQLPHRGAVTGMGIPKGITLIVGGGYHGKSTLLTALELGVYNHIAGDGREFVITDETALKLRSEDGRFIKDVDISMFINDLPNGKDTHHFSTEDASGSTSQAAGIVEGMEAGSRLFLLDEDTSATNFMVRDAFMQKVVSPDKEPITPFLSRARDLYEQAGISTILVAGSSGAFFHIADTVIQMDRYKPVDITKKAKALCKEFPISEEKPHPFALPHSHRIMEKDKNGATKRRDYRSGAVRKNEPERLKLKTMGTDGFAIGKQTVDLRYLEQLIDSEQTACLGMLLKYAVEHLVDGKRTIAEVVVQLQKELDTSGMRFLAENGIVSGGYAMPRVQEMYSCFNRYRV
;
A
#
# COMPACT_ATOMS: atom_id res chain seq x y z
N MET A 1 -36.51 6.46 1.86
CA MET A 1 -36.08 5.05 1.73
C MET A 1 -37.30 4.22 1.35
N GLN A 2 -37.20 3.45 0.29
CA GLN A 2 -38.29 2.59 -0.23
C GLN A 2 -38.24 1.21 0.44
N SER A 3 -39.32 0.40 0.30
CA SER A 3 -39.33 -0.98 0.77
C SER A 3 -38.71 -1.93 -0.29
N ASP A 4 -38.36 -3.13 0.13
CA ASP A 4 -37.95 -4.24 -0.75
C ASP A 4 -39.09 -4.63 -1.72
N SER A 5 -40.36 -4.53 -1.26
CA SER A 5 -41.54 -4.74 -2.11
C SER A 5 -41.61 -3.73 -3.26
N ASN A 6 -41.33 -2.45 -3.01
CA ASN A 6 -41.26 -1.42 -4.06
C ASN A 6 -40.15 -1.73 -5.08
N LEU A 7 -38.99 -2.22 -4.63
CA LEU A 7 -37.91 -2.65 -5.52
C LEU A 7 -38.37 -3.79 -6.44
N ARG A 8 -39.06 -4.79 -5.86
CA ARG A 8 -39.57 -5.96 -6.58
C ARG A 8 -40.63 -5.56 -7.62
N GLU A 9 -41.56 -4.69 -7.24
CA GLU A 9 -42.59 -4.19 -8.16
C GLU A 9 -41.98 -3.40 -9.30
N THR A 10 -41.06 -2.46 -9.00
CA THR A 10 -40.35 -1.68 -10.02
C THR A 10 -39.58 -2.59 -10.96
N LEU A 11 -38.86 -3.58 -10.41
CA LEU A 11 -38.10 -4.54 -11.21
C LEU A 11 -39.00 -5.33 -12.18
N ARG A 12 -40.15 -5.83 -11.71
CA ARG A 12 -41.14 -6.53 -12.54
C ARG A 12 -41.76 -5.64 -13.60
N SER A 13 -42.00 -4.36 -13.27
CA SER A 13 -42.60 -3.40 -14.22
C SER A 13 -41.68 -3.04 -15.39
N ILE A 14 -40.37 -3.24 -15.26
CA ILE A 14 -39.38 -2.96 -16.30
C ILE A 14 -38.91 -4.23 -17.03
N ASP A 15 -39.44 -5.41 -16.68
CA ASP A 15 -39.08 -6.65 -17.36
C ASP A 15 -39.34 -6.58 -18.86
N HIS A 16 -38.46 -7.19 -19.64
CA HIS A 16 -38.47 -7.13 -21.10
C HIS A 16 -38.32 -5.73 -21.73
N LYS A 17 -38.13 -4.65 -20.95
CA LYS A 17 -37.78 -3.32 -21.49
C LYS A 17 -36.30 -3.24 -21.89
N SER A 18 -35.93 -2.17 -22.56
CA SER A 18 -34.55 -1.90 -22.93
C SER A 18 -33.67 -1.71 -21.68
N TYR A 19 -32.42 -2.13 -21.75
CA TYR A 19 -31.47 -2.15 -20.61
C TYR A 19 -31.37 -0.84 -19.80
N PRO A 20 -31.40 0.37 -20.43
CA PRO A 20 -31.38 1.63 -19.70
C PRO A 20 -32.51 1.81 -18.68
N ALA A 21 -33.62 1.08 -18.79
CA ALA A 21 -34.72 1.14 -17.83
C ALA A 21 -34.30 0.66 -16.41
N TYR A 22 -33.24 -0.13 -16.28
CA TYR A 22 -32.63 -0.46 -14.98
C TYR A 22 -32.23 0.77 -14.14
N LYS A 23 -32.02 1.93 -14.76
CA LYS A 23 -31.70 3.17 -14.02
C LYS A 23 -32.78 3.57 -13.03
N SER A 24 -34.04 3.13 -13.22
CA SER A 24 -35.13 3.36 -12.29
C SER A 24 -34.95 2.64 -10.94
N LEU A 25 -34.08 1.62 -10.89
CA LEU A 25 -33.76 0.90 -9.67
C LEU A 25 -32.74 1.62 -8.77
N ARG A 26 -32.15 2.73 -9.23
CA ARG A 26 -31.20 3.50 -8.41
C ARG A 26 -31.92 4.05 -7.17
N GLY A 27 -31.38 3.73 -5.97
CA GLY A 27 -31.98 4.16 -4.71
C GLY A 27 -31.59 3.25 -3.56
N SER A 28 -32.21 3.50 -2.39
CA SER A 28 -32.00 2.70 -1.17
C SER A 28 -33.31 2.05 -0.73
N TYR A 29 -33.22 0.78 -0.43
CA TYR A 29 -34.34 -0.11 -0.13
C TYR A 29 -34.16 -0.81 1.21
N ARG A 30 -35.16 -0.79 2.06
CA ARG A 30 -35.16 -1.48 3.34
C ARG A 30 -35.61 -2.92 3.16
N PHE A 31 -34.72 -3.84 3.46
CA PHE A 31 -35.00 -5.26 3.67
C PHE A 31 -35.23 -5.50 5.18
N ALA A 32 -35.66 -6.72 5.54
CA ALA A 32 -35.97 -7.05 6.95
C ALA A 32 -34.82 -6.71 7.90
N ASP A 33 -33.59 -7.08 7.55
CA ASP A 33 -32.43 -7.04 8.44
C ASP A 33 -31.31 -6.09 7.96
N TYR A 34 -31.43 -5.50 6.76
CA TYR A 34 -30.40 -4.61 6.21
C TYR A 34 -30.99 -3.60 5.22
N VAL A 35 -30.18 -2.64 4.81
CA VAL A 35 -30.51 -1.70 3.74
C VAL A 35 -29.68 -2.04 2.52
N LEU A 36 -30.34 -2.24 1.37
CA LEU A 36 -29.72 -2.38 0.05
C LEU A 36 -29.72 -1.02 -0.64
N SER A 37 -28.58 -0.57 -1.14
CA SER A 37 -28.48 0.63 -1.97
C SER A 37 -27.90 0.26 -3.33
N ILE A 38 -28.58 0.70 -4.40
CA ILE A 38 -28.09 0.63 -5.79
C ILE A 38 -27.57 2.02 -6.11
N ASP A 39 -26.26 2.20 -5.94
CA ASP A 39 -25.60 3.50 -6.02
C ASP A 39 -25.35 3.93 -7.48
N HIS A 40 -25.00 2.96 -8.34
CA HIS A 40 -24.81 3.16 -9.78
C HIS A 40 -25.36 1.97 -10.56
N VAL A 41 -26.02 2.26 -11.68
CA VAL A 41 -26.52 1.24 -12.61
C VAL A 41 -25.71 1.29 -13.90
N GLN A 42 -25.15 0.15 -14.31
CA GLN A 42 -24.43 0.01 -15.57
C GLN A 42 -25.32 0.38 -16.78
N GLY A 43 -24.72 0.97 -17.81
CA GLY A 43 -25.47 1.44 -18.98
C GLY A 43 -25.79 0.38 -20.01
N ASP A 44 -25.08 -0.77 -19.98
CA ASP A 44 -25.14 -1.84 -20.97
C ASP A 44 -24.63 -3.15 -20.31
N PRO A 45 -25.11 -4.35 -20.67
CA PRO A 45 -24.67 -5.63 -20.08
C PRO A 45 -23.18 -5.90 -20.20
N PHE A 46 -22.49 -5.28 -21.15
CA PHE A 46 -21.05 -5.45 -21.39
C PHE A 46 -20.20 -4.36 -20.69
N ALA A 47 -20.81 -3.29 -20.18
CA ALA A 47 -20.15 -2.21 -19.46
C ALA A 47 -19.63 -2.67 -18.08
N ALA A 48 -18.96 -1.76 -17.34
CA ALA A 48 -18.60 -1.99 -15.94
C ALA A 48 -19.86 -2.30 -15.12
N PRO A 49 -19.83 -3.25 -14.17
CA PRO A 49 -21.00 -3.67 -13.40
C PRO A 49 -21.60 -2.54 -12.57
N SER A 50 -22.85 -2.71 -12.17
CA SER A 50 -23.54 -1.80 -11.25
C SER A 50 -22.89 -1.81 -9.87
N HIS A 51 -22.83 -0.65 -9.20
CA HIS A 51 -22.31 -0.55 -7.84
C HIS A 51 -23.46 -0.68 -6.84
N VAL A 52 -23.31 -1.62 -5.95
CA VAL A 52 -24.31 -1.98 -4.94
C VAL A 52 -23.68 -1.96 -3.56
N ARG A 53 -24.47 -1.59 -2.57
CA ARG A 53 -24.03 -1.51 -1.19
C ARG A 53 -25.08 -2.11 -0.27
N VAL A 54 -24.63 -2.87 0.72
CA VAL A 54 -25.45 -3.29 1.85
C VAL A 54 -24.98 -2.60 3.11
N THR A 55 -25.93 -2.22 3.97
CA THR A 55 -25.68 -1.60 5.27
C THR A 55 -26.48 -2.34 6.33
N VAL A 56 -25.79 -2.87 7.33
CA VAL A 56 -26.34 -3.59 8.48
C VAL A 56 -26.15 -2.73 9.71
N ASP A 57 -27.20 -2.59 10.52
CA ASP A 57 -27.11 -1.90 11.82
C ASP A 57 -26.16 -2.65 12.76
N ALA A 58 -25.22 -1.95 13.42
CA ALA A 58 -24.21 -2.57 14.27
C ALA A 58 -24.82 -3.32 15.48
N LYS A 59 -25.94 -2.81 16.03
CA LYS A 59 -26.63 -3.50 17.13
C LYS A 59 -27.30 -4.77 16.64
N ALA A 60 -27.88 -4.75 15.44
CA ALA A 60 -28.49 -5.95 14.84
C ALA A 60 -27.43 -6.99 14.44
N ALA A 61 -26.25 -6.56 13.99
CA ALA A 61 -25.12 -7.43 13.69
C ALA A 61 -24.57 -8.12 14.93
N ALA A 62 -24.68 -7.49 16.12
CA ALA A 62 -24.41 -8.01 17.45
C ALA A 62 -22.96 -8.51 17.66
N PHE A 63 -21.96 -7.84 17.08
CA PHE A 63 -20.56 -8.17 17.34
C PHE A 63 -20.16 -7.83 18.78
N PRO A 64 -19.31 -8.66 19.42
CA PRO A 64 -18.82 -8.40 20.77
C PRO A 64 -18.04 -7.09 20.88
N GLU A 65 -18.07 -6.48 22.05
CA GLU A 65 -17.42 -5.20 22.33
C GLU A 65 -15.92 -5.21 22.00
N TYR A 66 -15.21 -6.32 22.30
CA TYR A 66 -13.79 -6.46 22.01
C TYR A 66 -13.45 -6.25 20.52
N ALA A 67 -14.34 -6.67 19.62
CA ALA A 67 -14.15 -6.53 18.17
C ALA A 67 -14.47 -5.11 17.66
N MET A 68 -15.22 -4.34 18.44
CA MET A 68 -15.70 -2.99 18.10
C MET A 68 -14.92 -1.87 18.82
N LYS A 69 -13.98 -2.21 19.72
CA LYS A 69 -13.32 -1.36 20.70
C LYS A 69 -12.62 -0.12 20.13
N ASN A 70 -11.88 -0.28 19.04
CA ASN A 70 -11.10 0.79 18.44
C ASN A 70 -10.95 0.58 16.92
N THR A 71 -10.30 1.53 16.23
CA THR A 71 -10.12 1.46 14.78
C THR A 71 -9.37 0.20 14.32
N ARG A 72 -8.35 -0.24 15.07
CA ARG A 72 -7.56 -1.42 14.74
C ARG A 72 -8.40 -2.70 14.79
N THR A 73 -9.13 -2.91 15.90
CA THR A 73 -10.00 -4.08 16.04
C THR A 73 -11.11 -4.08 15.00
N ARG A 74 -11.69 -2.90 14.69
CA ARG A 74 -12.69 -2.76 13.63
C ARG A 74 -12.11 -3.02 12.23
N THR A 75 -10.85 -2.64 11.96
CA THR A 75 -10.19 -2.94 10.69
C THR A 75 -9.97 -4.44 10.53
N ALA A 76 -9.50 -5.14 11.56
CA ALA A 76 -9.32 -6.59 11.54
C ALA A 76 -10.66 -7.31 11.35
N LEU A 77 -11.71 -6.86 12.06
CA LEU A 77 -13.07 -7.36 11.85
C LEU A 77 -13.55 -7.12 10.43
N ALA A 78 -13.39 -5.92 9.88
CA ALA A 78 -13.82 -5.57 8.53
C ALA A 78 -13.13 -6.44 7.46
N ASP A 79 -11.84 -6.72 7.63
CA ASP A 79 -11.07 -7.60 6.73
C ASP A 79 -11.59 -9.04 6.78
N GLU A 80 -11.84 -9.60 7.98
CA GLU A 80 -12.39 -10.96 8.13
C GLU A 80 -13.81 -11.06 7.56
N LEU A 81 -14.66 -10.04 7.79
CA LEU A 81 -16.01 -9.99 7.22
C LEU A 81 -15.97 -9.89 5.69
N LEU A 82 -15.04 -9.11 5.14
CA LEU A 82 -14.87 -8.96 3.70
C LEU A 82 -14.45 -10.29 3.04
N ARG A 83 -13.52 -11.01 3.66
CA ARG A 83 -13.09 -12.36 3.21
C ARG A 83 -14.24 -13.35 3.25
N THR A 84 -15.01 -13.33 4.33
CA THR A 84 -16.19 -14.18 4.47
C THR A 84 -17.24 -13.83 3.42
N PHE A 85 -17.51 -12.54 3.19
CA PHE A 85 -18.46 -12.07 2.17
C PHE A 85 -18.03 -12.44 0.76
N ALA A 86 -16.73 -12.28 0.44
CA ALA A 86 -16.17 -12.71 -0.83
C ALA A 86 -16.36 -14.23 -1.06
N ALA A 87 -16.14 -15.05 -0.03
CA ALA A 87 -16.37 -16.49 -0.11
C ALA A 87 -17.84 -16.81 -0.37
N GLN A 88 -18.78 -16.15 0.33
CA GLN A 88 -20.21 -16.33 0.10
C GLN A 88 -20.63 -15.90 -1.32
N ILE A 89 -20.17 -14.75 -1.80
CA ILE A 89 -20.43 -14.25 -3.15
C ILE A 89 -19.96 -15.25 -4.21
N ASN A 90 -18.78 -15.86 -4.04
CA ASN A 90 -18.22 -16.81 -4.98
C ASN A 90 -19.12 -18.06 -5.20
N HIS A 91 -19.97 -18.41 -4.23
CA HIS A 91 -20.95 -19.47 -4.40
C HIS A 91 -22.08 -19.10 -5.37
N PHE A 92 -22.38 -17.82 -5.56
CA PHE A 92 -23.53 -17.35 -6.32
C PHE A 92 -23.18 -16.61 -7.61
N THR A 93 -21.94 -16.12 -7.75
CA THR A 93 -21.53 -15.42 -8.95
C THR A 93 -21.75 -16.25 -10.21
N PHE A 94 -22.32 -15.67 -11.26
CA PHE A 94 -22.72 -16.30 -12.51
C PHE A 94 -23.76 -17.43 -12.43
N LYS A 95 -24.42 -17.65 -11.28
CA LYS A 95 -25.58 -18.55 -11.22
C LYS A 95 -26.79 -17.95 -11.95
N ALA A 96 -27.03 -16.66 -11.84
CA ALA A 96 -28.01 -15.96 -12.67
C ALA A 96 -27.48 -15.84 -14.10
N LYS A 97 -28.34 -16.06 -15.09
CA LYS A 97 -27.97 -16.19 -16.50
C LYS A 97 -28.26 -14.91 -17.29
N GLY A 98 -27.54 -14.71 -18.38
CA GLY A 98 -27.75 -13.61 -19.30
C GLY A 98 -26.53 -13.29 -20.14
N SER A 99 -26.62 -12.20 -20.91
CA SER A 99 -25.57 -11.74 -21.82
C SER A 99 -24.52 -10.88 -21.11
N GLY A 100 -23.29 -10.87 -21.61
CA GLY A 100 -22.20 -10.04 -21.10
C GLY A 100 -21.83 -10.36 -19.66
N LYS A 101 -21.87 -9.37 -18.77
CA LYS A 101 -21.55 -9.52 -17.33
C LYS A 101 -22.76 -9.92 -16.48
N SER A 102 -23.85 -10.34 -17.11
CA SER A 102 -25.06 -10.79 -16.40
C SER A 102 -24.73 -11.85 -15.35
N GLY A 103 -25.26 -11.68 -14.13
CA GLY A 103 -25.07 -12.62 -13.05
C GLY A 103 -23.72 -12.52 -12.31
N LEU A 104 -22.81 -11.65 -12.75
CA LEU A 104 -21.61 -11.35 -12.00
C LEU A 104 -21.99 -10.72 -10.67
N ILE A 105 -21.47 -11.28 -9.59
CA ILE A 105 -21.42 -10.61 -8.28
C ILE A 105 -19.95 -10.65 -7.88
N SER A 106 -19.36 -9.49 -7.60
CA SER A 106 -17.94 -9.40 -7.27
C SER A 106 -17.68 -8.36 -6.19
N VAL A 107 -16.73 -8.69 -5.34
CA VAL A 107 -16.19 -7.80 -4.29
C VAL A 107 -14.68 -7.96 -4.29
N THR A 108 -13.98 -7.09 -3.58
CA THR A 108 -12.53 -7.18 -3.37
C THR A 108 -12.10 -8.57 -2.91
N HIS A 109 -11.04 -9.07 -3.51
CA HIS A 109 -10.33 -10.27 -3.05
C HIS A 109 -9.06 -9.83 -2.31
N CYS A 110 -9.07 -9.98 -0.98
CA CYS A 110 -7.95 -9.60 -0.13
C CYS A 110 -6.75 -10.54 -0.31
N GLY A 111 -5.53 -9.98 -0.31
CA GLY A 111 -4.25 -10.70 -0.21
C GLY A 111 -4.00 -11.25 1.20
N GLN A 112 -2.74 -11.46 1.56
CA GLN A 112 -2.34 -11.92 2.88
C GLN A 112 -2.28 -10.77 3.90
N GLU A 113 -2.12 -9.56 3.41
CA GLU A 113 -2.01 -8.34 4.19
C GLU A 113 -3.40 -7.78 4.55
N ILE A 114 -3.51 -7.20 5.74
CA ILE A 114 -4.73 -6.55 6.23
C ILE A 114 -4.65 -5.06 5.90
N LEU A 115 -5.58 -4.58 5.06
CA LEU A 115 -5.68 -3.17 4.67
C LEU A 115 -7.04 -2.60 5.08
N THR A 116 -7.06 -1.34 5.48
CA THR A 116 -8.32 -0.59 5.62
C THR A 116 -8.91 -0.36 4.23
N ARG A 117 -10.12 -0.88 3.99
CA ARG A 117 -10.76 -0.87 2.65
C ARG A 117 -12.15 -0.25 2.69
N THR A 118 -12.50 0.42 1.62
CA THR A 118 -13.89 0.89 1.41
C THR A 118 -14.85 -0.25 1.03
N ALA A 119 -14.33 -1.39 0.58
CA ALA A 119 -15.13 -2.57 0.27
C ALA A 119 -15.92 -3.08 1.47
N CYS A 120 -15.33 -3.03 2.68
CA CYS A 120 -16.03 -3.30 3.93
C CYS A 120 -15.57 -2.32 5.01
N GLU A 121 -16.50 -1.59 5.58
CA GLU A 121 -16.28 -0.65 6.68
C GLU A 121 -17.11 -1.03 7.89
N VAL A 122 -16.49 -1.04 9.06
CA VAL A 122 -17.13 -1.28 10.36
C VAL A 122 -16.97 -0.06 11.24
N ASN A 123 -18.07 0.49 11.72
CA ASN A 123 -18.08 1.57 12.71
C ASN A 123 -19.12 1.31 13.81
N GLU A 124 -19.23 2.20 14.78
CA GLU A 124 -20.10 2.03 15.94
C GLU A 124 -21.59 1.94 15.61
N LYS A 125 -22.00 2.41 14.43
CA LYS A 125 -23.40 2.49 14.02
C LYS A 125 -23.79 1.41 13.04
N GLU A 126 -22.87 1.07 12.12
CA GLU A 126 -23.19 0.23 10.97
C GLU A 126 -21.98 -0.53 10.42
N ILE A 127 -22.28 -1.63 9.75
CA ILE A 127 -21.37 -2.37 8.89
C ILE A 127 -21.81 -2.12 7.45
N THR A 128 -20.90 -1.64 6.62
CA THR A 128 -21.19 -1.32 5.22
C THR A 128 -20.30 -2.16 4.31
N ALA A 129 -20.89 -2.92 3.38
CA ALA A 129 -20.15 -3.62 2.33
C ALA A 129 -20.54 -3.09 0.95
N ARG A 130 -19.53 -2.82 0.10
CA ARG A 130 -19.68 -2.33 -1.27
C ARG A 130 -19.16 -3.36 -2.25
N PHE A 131 -19.94 -3.66 -3.27
CA PHE A 131 -19.64 -4.71 -4.24
C PHE A 131 -20.27 -4.36 -5.61
N ALA A 132 -19.94 -5.16 -6.61
CA ALA A 132 -20.45 -4.95 -7.96
C ALA A 132 -21.40 -6.08 -8.37
N VAL A 133 -22.47 -5.71 -9.11
CA VAL A 133 -23.44 -6.65 -9.65
C VAL A 133 -23.65 -6.38 -11.15
N GLY A 134 -23.45 -7.42 -11.96
CA GLY A 134 -23.79 -7.40 -13.38
C GLY A 134 -25.29 -7.67 -13.55
N PHE A 135 -26.07 -6.64 -13.86
CA PHE A 135 -27.53 -6.75 -14.02
C PHE A 135 -27.89 -7.60 -15.24
N PRO A 136 -28.71 -8.64 -15.06
CA PRO A 136 -29.00 -9.62 -16.11
C PRO A 136 -29.80 -9.07 -17.29
N ALA A 137 -29.42 -9.51 -18.48
CA ALA A 137 -30.14 -9.20 -19.73
C ALA A 137 -30.08 -10.36 -20.73
N ASN A 138 -31.06 -10.44 -21.60
CA ASN A 138 -31.05 -11.24 -22.81
C ASN A 138 -30.74 -10.30 -23.99
N GLY A 139 -29.51 -10.37 -24.54
CA GLY A 139 -28.99 -9.32 -25.41
C GLY A 139 -28.92 -7.98 -24.66
N ARG A 140 -29.76 -7.01 -25.05
CA ARG A 140 -29.92 -5.71 -24.37
C ARG A 140 -31.31 -5.52 -23.77
N THR A 141 -32.06 -6.59 -23.61
CA THR A 141 -33.40 -6.62 -23.01
C THR A 141 -33.28 -7.08 -21.56
N ILE A 142 -33.91 -6.39 -20.64
CA ILE A 142 -33.93 -6.67 -19.21
C ILE A 142 -34.45 -8.09 -18.94
N ASN A 143 -33.74 -8.83 -18.07
CA ASN A 143 -34.19 -10.08 -17.50
C ASN A 143 -34.39 -9.88 -15.98
N ALA A 144 -35.57 -9.37 -15.62
CA ALA A 144 -35.89 -9.03 -14.23
C ALA A 144 -35.90 -10.25 -13.32
N ARG A 145 -36.33 -11.41 -13.82
CA ARG A 145 -36.40 -12.66 -13.06
C ARG A 145 -35.02 -13.11 -12.54
N GLU A 146 -34.00 -12.96 -13.36
CA GLU A 146 -32.63 -13.32 -12.96
C GLU A 146 -32.05 -12.30 -11.97
N LEU A 147 -32.35 -10.99 -12.11
CA LEU A 147 -31.94 -10.00 -11.11
C LEU A 147 -32.71 -10.19 -9.80
N GLU A 148 -33.98 -10.58 -9.84
CA GLU A 148 -34.77 -10.91 -8.64
C GLU A 148 -34.12 -12.05 -7.85
N LYS A 149 -33.59 -13.10 -8.49
CA LYS A 149 -32.81 -14.16 -7.81
C LYS A 149 -31.59 -13.59 -7.10
N ILE A 150 -30.83 -12.69 -7.75
CA ILE A 150 -29.64 -12.08 -7.14
C ILE A 150 -30.03 -11.28 -5.91
N LEU A 151 -30.99 -10.35 -6.03
CA LEU A 151 -31.28 -9.37 -4.98
C LEU A 151 -32.12 -9.94 -3.84
N PHE A 152 -32.96 -10.95 -4.10
CA PHE A 152 -33.93 -11.46 -3.11
C PHE A 152 -33.68 -12.91 -2.65
N THR A 153 -32.72 -13.61 -3.26
CA THR A 153 -32.35 -14.97 -2.84
C THR A 153 -30.87 -15.05 -2.49
N TYR A 154 -29.98 -14.74 -3.43
CA TYR A 154 -28.54 -14.93 -3.22
C TYR A 154 -27.94 -13.90 -2.26
N LEU A 155 -28.23 -12.63 -2.46
CA LEU A 155 -27.68 -11.57 -1.63
C LEU A 155 -28.15 -11.63 -0.16
N PRO A 156 -29.43 -11.86 0.18
CA PRO A 156 -29.84 -12.06 1.56
C PRO A 156 -29.08 -13.18 2.27
N GLU A 157 -28.79 -14.28 1.57
CA GLU A 157 -28.01 -15.39 2.11
C GLU A 157 -26.55 -14.96 2.35
N CYS A 158 -25.92 -14.29 1.38
CA CYS A 158 -24.56 -13.74 1.57
C CYS A 158 -24.50 -12.79 2.77
N VAL A 159 -25.46 -11.86 2.89
CA VAL A 159 -25.52 -10.90 4.00
C VAL A 159 -25.69 -11.62 5.34
N LYS A 160 -26.61 -12.58 5.39
CA LYS A 160 -26.91 -13.37 6.61
C LYS A 160 -25.67 -14.10 7.13
N TYR A 161 -24.89 -14.72 6.27
CA TYR A 161 -23.73 -15.53 6.65
C TYR A 161 -22.40 -14.75 6.64
N SER A 162 -22.44 -13.42 6.44
CA SER A 162 -21.24 -12.60 6.48
C SER A 162 -21.26 -11.48 7.52
N PHE A 163 -22.43 -10.92 7.88
CA PHE A 163 -22.48 -9.71 8.67
C PHE A 163 -23.24 -9.82 10.00
N TYR A 164 -23.67 -11.01 10.39
CA TYR A 164 -24.32 -11.26 11.67
C TYR A 164 -23.50 -12.24 12.51
N TYR A 165 -23.02 -11.79 13.67
CA TYR A 165 -22.13 -12.55 14.54
C TYR A 165 -22.64 -13.95 14.87
N LYS A 166 -23.95 -14.09 15.12
CA LYS A 166 -24.60 -15.38 15.42
C LYS A 166 -24.45 -16.46 14.34
N ASN A 167 -24.12 -16.06 13.10
CA ASN A 167 -24.00 -16.97 11.95
C ASN A 167 -22.54 -17.19 11.53
N LEU A 168 -21.58 -16.58 12.26
CA LEU A 168 -20.15 -16.66 11.98
C LEU A 168 -19.44 -17.56 12.97
N ASP A 169 -18.25 -18.02 12.59
CA ASP A 169 -17.35 -18.69 13.52
C ASP A 169 -16.75 -17.66 14.49
N ALA A 170 -17.24 -17.70 15.73
CA ALA A 170 -16.82 -16.79 16.79
C ALA A 170 -15.31 -16.89 17.08
N ARG A 171 -14.69 -18.06 16.86
CA ARG A 171 -13.25 -18.26 17.05
C ARG A 171 -12.47 -17.48 16.01
N ARG A 172 -12.82 -17.59 14.73
CA ARG A 172 -12.17 -16.85 13.65
C ARG A 172 -12.21 -15.33 13.86
N ILE A 173 -13.36 -14.80 14.30
CA ILE A 173 -13.51 -13.36 14.61
C ILE A 173 -12.57 -12.98 15.75
N ARG A 174 -12.53 -13.77 16.81
CA ARG A 174 -11.66 -13.55 17.96
C ARG A 174 -10.19 -13.59 17.55
N ASP A 175 -9.77 -14.65 16.87
CA ASP A 175 -8.38 -14.85 16.43
C ASP A 175 -7.90 -13.70 15.55
N ALA A 176 -8.72 -13.19 14.63
CA ALA A 176 -8.37 -12.05 13.78
C ALA A 176 -8.17 -10.76 14.59
N VAL A 177 -9.03 -10.48 15.56
CA VAL A 177 -8.94 -9.30 16.41
C VAL A 177 -7.76 -9.39 17.38
N GLU A 178 -7.59 -10.52 18.06
CA GLU A 178 -6.49 -10.77 18.99
C GLU A 178 -5.13 -10.71 18.28
N LEU A 179 -5.02 -11.26 17.07
CA LEU A 179 -3.82 -11.16 16.25
C LEU A 179 -3.47 -9.71 15.91
N ALA A 180 -4.45 -8.88 15.57
CA ALA A 180 -4.19 -7.47 15.29
C ALA A 180 -3.72 -6.68 16.52
N GLU A 181 -4.20 -7.03 17.72
CA GLU A 181 -3.71 -6.46 18.98
C GLU A 181 -2.29 -6.94 19.30
N ASP A 182 -2.00 -8.23 19.10
CA ASP A 182 -0.68 -8.82 19.26
C ASP A 182 0.36 -8.21 18.30
N GLN A 183 0.01 -8.04 17.03
CA GLN A 183 0.88 -7.39 16.03
C GLN A 183 1.20 -5.94 16.40
N GLN A 184 0.24 -5.23 16.97
CA GLN A 184 0.51 -3.88 17.46
C GLN A 184 1.41 -3.87 18.69
N ALA A 185 1.23 -4.81 19.60
CA ALA A 185 2.10 -4.94 20.75
C ALA A 185 3.57 -5.18 20.34
N VAL A 186 3.80 -5.94 19.26
CA VAL A 186 5.15 -6.07 18.68
C VAL A 186 5.66 -4.71 18.18
N ARG A 187 4.84 -3.94 17.42
CA ARG A 187 5.25 -2.60 16.92
C ARG A 187 5.62 -1.64 18.04
N ASP A 188 4.87 -1.66 19.13
CA ASP A 188 5.13 -0.83 20.30
C ASP A 188 6.44 -1.24 20.98
N GLN A 189 6.65 -2.55 21.19
CA GLN A 189 7.88 -3.08 21.76
C GLN A 189 9.13 -2.90 20.88
N LEU A 190 9.00 -2.85 19.54
CA LEU A 190 10.12 -2.45 18.67
C LEU A 190 10.68 -1.09 19.07
N LYS A 191 9.80 -0.11 19.30
CA LYS A 191 10.21 1.26 19.71
C LYS A 191 10.88 1.25 21.09
N GLU A 192 10.31 0.52 22.04
CA GLU A 192 10.80 0.41 23.43
C GLU A 192 12.16 -0.28 23.51
N GLN A 193 12.36 -1.35 22.72
CA GLN A 193 13.59 -2.13 22.72
C GLN A 193 14.67 -1.60 21.77
N GLY A 194 14.43 -0.47 21.09
CA GLY A 194 15.38 0.11 20.15
C GLY A 194 15.59 -0.75 18.89
N LEU A 195 14.55 -1.46 18.46
CA LEU A 195 14.55 -2.31 17.28
C LEU A 195 13.85 -1.61 16.11
N VAL A 196 14.18 -2.03 14.89
CA VAL A 196 13.53 -1.60 13.64
C VAL A 196 12.73 -2.70 12.98
N ALA A 197 12.98 -3.95 13.32
CA ALA A 197 12.21 -5.09 12.84
C ALA A 197 12.28 -6.27 13.79
N PHE A 198 11.30 -7.16 13.68
CA PHE A 198 11.22 -8.44 14.39
C PHE A 198 10.81 -9.54 13.42
N VAL A 199 11.45 -10.69 13.49
CA VAL A 199 11.09 -11.89 12.73
C VAL A 199 10.94 -13.03 13.71
N ALA A 200 9.71 -13.49 13.93
CA ALA A 200 9.44 -14.57 14.88
C ALA A 200 10.10 -15.89 14.46
N ASP A 201 10.52 -16.68 15.46
CA ASP A 201 10.87 -18.07 15.23
C ASP A 201 9.67 -18.83 14.64
N ASP A 202 9.93 -19.83 13.84
CA ASP A 202 8.95 -20.64 13.08
C ASP A 202 8.20 -19.87 11.97
N ALA A 203 8.54 -18.60 11.66
CA ALA A 203 7.95 -17.87 10.54
C ALA A 203 8.26 -18.57 9.20
N VAL A 204 7.26 -18.54 8.29
CA VAL A 204 7.36 -19.02 6.92
C VAL A 204 7.60 -17.85 5.99
N LEU A 205 8.86 -17.57 5.67
CA LEU A 205 9.21 -16.40 4.86
C LEU A 205 8.94 -16.57 3.36
N PRO A 206 9.24 -17.72 2.70
CA PRO A 206 9.05 -17.87 1.27
C PRO A 206 7.58 -18.04 0.88
N ARG A 207 7.27 -17.64 -0.37
CA ARG A 207 5.97 -17.81 -1.01
C ARG A 207 5.98 -18.99 -1.97
N GLU A 208 4.80 -19.52 -2.33
CA GLU A 208 4.65 -20.68 -3.24
C GLU A 208 5.33 -20.44 -4.60
N SER A 209 5.29 -19.21 -5.10
CA SER A 209 5.92 -18.78 -6.36
C SER A 209 6.13 -17.27 -6.38
N GLY A 210 6.85 -16.76 -7.39
CA GLY A 210 7.06 -15.31 -7.57
C GLY A 210 5.80 -14.49 -7.85
N ILE A 211 4.68 -15.13 -8.15
CA ILE A 211 3.39 -14.48 -8.42
C ILE A 211 2.30 -14.82 -7.37
N SER A 212 2.63 -15.66 -6.39
CA SER A 212 1.71 -16.07 -5.31
C SER A 212 2.09 -15.37 -4.02
N SER A 213 1.11 -14.79 -3.34
CA SER A 213 1.28 -14.27 -1.97
C SER A 213 1.14 -15.34 -0.89
N ARG A 214 0.73 -16.58 -1.26
CA ARG A 214 0.50 -17.68 -0.30
C ARG A 214 1.82 -18.23 0.25
N PRO A 215 1.85 -18.63 1.55
CA PRO A 215 3.03 -19.24 2.15
C PRO A 215 3.40 -20.56 1.48
N MET A 216 4.71 -20.82 1.35
CA MET A 216 5.22 -22.08 0.84
C MET A 216 4.96 -23.21 1.85
N LYS A 217 4.31 -24.30 1.42
CA LYS A 217 3.91 -25.40 2.31
C LYS A 217 5.08 -26.18 2.90
N GLN A 218 6.16 -26.35 2.15
CA GLN A 218 7.38 -27.05 2.57
C GLN A 218 8.55 -26.08 2.50
N SER A 219 8.83 -25.40 3.61
CA SER A 219 9.91 -24.43 3.73
C SER A 219 10.72 -24.68 5.00
N VAL A 220 11.94 -24.18 5.02
CA VAL A 220 12.73 -24.10 6.25
C VAL A 220 12.09 -23.02 7.12
N ALA A 221 11.64 -23.38 8.32
CA ALA A 221 11.14 -22.45 9.31
C ALA A 221 12.26 -21.50 9.76
N PHE A 222 11.92 -20.23 9.96
CA PHE A 222 12.88 -19.25 10.43
C PHE A 222 13.33 -19.58 11.87
N THR A 223 14.60 -19.41 12.15
CA THR A 223 15.17 -19.62 13.49
C THR A 223 16.15 -18.48 13.78
N SER A 224 15.90 -17.72 14.84
CA SER A 224 16.73 -16.58 15.21
C SER A 224 18.12 -17.00 15.68
N PRO A 225 19.19 -16.25 15.30
CA PRO A 225 20.50 -16.41 15.93
C PRO A 225 20.40 -16.05 17.43
N GLU A 226 21.08 -16.80 18.30
CA GLU A 226 20.99 -16.61 19.75
C GLU A 226 21.35 -15.18 20.21
N SER A 227 22.35 -14.57 19.56
CA SER A 227 22.82 -13.21 19.88
C SER A 227 21.83 -12.10 19.50
N LEU A 228 20.90 -12.37 18.58
CA LEU A 228 19.86 -11.43 18.15
C LEU A 228 18.46 -11.87 18.60
N ARG A 229 18.37 -12.95 19.38
CA ARG A 229 17.09 -13.45 19.89
C ARG A 229 16.54 -12.53 20.95
N VAL A 230 15.31 -12.10 20.76
CA VAL A 230 14.53 -11.30 21.69
C VAL A 230 13.19 -11.98 21.96
N THR A 231 12.53 -11.58 23.05
CA THR A 231 11.18 -12.07 23.38
C THR A 231 10.22 -10.90 23.41
N MET A 232 9.15 -11.01 22.61
CA MET A 232 8.03 -10.08 22.64
C MET A 232 6.94 -10.62 23.56
N GLN A 233 6.40 -9.78 24.43
CA GLN A 233 5.29 -10.13 25.33
C GLN A 233 3.99 -9.66 24.68
N LEU A 234 3.17 -10.60 24.25
CA LEU A 234 1.94 -10.32 23.52
C LEU A 234 0.73 -10.47 24.43
N PRO A 235 -0.29 -9.62 24.29
CA PRO A 235 -1.46 -9.65 25.17
C PRO A 235 -2.27 -10.95 25.10
N HIS A 236 -2.29 -11.62 23.94
CA HIS A 236 -3.09 -12.83 23.75
C HIS A 236 -2.25 -14.09 23.57
N ARG A 237 -1.17 -14.03 22.81
CA ARG A 237 -0.27 -15.19 22.57
C ARG A 237 0.76 -15.40 23.66
N GLY A 238 0.97 -14.44 24.56
CA GLY A 238 2.03 -14.50 25.56
C GLY A 238 3.41 -14.25 24.97
N ALA A 239 4.41 -14.99 25.40
CA ALA A 239 5.80 -14.80 24.97
C ALA A 239 6.04 -15.38 23.57
N VAL A 240 6.53 -14.56 22.64
CA VAL A 240 6.96 -14.97 21.30
C VAL A 240 8.42 -14.61 21.12
N THR A 241 9.26 -15.61 20.80
CA THR A 241 10.68 -15.41 20.51
C THR A 241 10.93 -15.20 19.04
N GLY A 242 12.01 -14.48 18.72
CA GLY A 242 12.41 -14.22 17.36
C GLY A 242 13.66 -13.37 17.25
N MET A 243 14.08 -13.06 16.04
CA MET A 243 15.20 -12.18 15.76
C MET A 243 14.77 -10.73 15.82
N GLY A 244 15.35 -9.94 16.73
CA GLY A 244 15.25 -8.49 16.74
C GLY A 244 16.37 -7.87 15.91
N ILE A 245 16.03 -6.99 14.97
CA ILE A 245 17.00 -6.20 14.20
C ILE A 245 17.11 -4.84 14.88
N PRO A 246 18.30 -4.48 15.43
CA PRO A 246 18.50 -3.24 16.17
C PRO A 246 18.52 -2.02 15.22
N LYS A 247 18.31 -0.84 15.81
CA LYS A 247 18.58 0.45 15.12
C LYS A 247 20.04 0.52 14.68
N GLY A 248 20.32 1.28 13.62
CA GLY A 248 21.64 1.42 13.03
C GLY A 248 21.69 0.84 11.63
N ILE A 249 22.85 0.35 11.23
CA ILE A 249 23.12 -0.20 9.91
C ILE A 249 23.25 -1.71 10.02
N THR A 250 22.27 -2.43 9.48
CA THR A 250 22.26 -3.90 9.43
C THR A 250 22.58 -4.35 8.00
N LEU A 251 23.59 -5.19 7.87
CA LEU A 251 23.99 -5.81 6.61
C LEU A 251 23.54 -7.27 6.57
N ILE A 252 22.81 -7.64 5.53
CA ILE A 252 22.40 -9.01 5.25
C ILE A 252 23.24 -9.54 4.08
N VAL A 253 24.04 -10.57 4.30
CA VAL A 253 24.96 -11.16 3.33
C VAL A 253 24.70 -12.65 3.14
N GLY A 254 25.38 -13.26 2.18
CA GLY A 254 25.32 -14.71 1.93
C GLY A 254 25.38 -15.01 0.43
N GLY A 255 25.62 -16.26 0.08
CA GLY A 255 25.66 -16.72 -1.30
C GLY A 255 24.35 -16.54 -2.06
N GLY A 256 24.38 -16.72 -3.37
CA GLY A 256 23.16 -16.79 -4.18
C GLY A 256 22.23 -17.90 -3.69
N TYR A 257 20.92 -17.66 -3.74
CA TYR A 257 19.86 -18.61 -3.35
C TYR A 257 19.81 -19.01 -1.88
N HIS A 258 20.52 -18.33 -0.98
CA HIS A 258 20.50 -18.61 0.47
C HIS A 258 19.37 -17.88 1.23
N GLY A 259 18.50 -17.14 0.54
CA GLY A 259 17.30 -16.55 1.13
C GLY A 259 17.42 -15.07 1.56
N LYS A 260 18.47 -14.36 1.15
CA LYS A 260 18.67 -12.92 1.42
C LYS A 260 17.48 -12.07 0.99
N SER A 261 17.13 -12.14 -0.30
CA SER A 261 16.02 -11.38 -0.88
C SER A 261 14.67 -11.82 -0.30
N THR A 262 14.51 -13.11 0.07
CA THR A 262 13.31 -13.62 0.74
C THR A 262 13.12 -12.96 2.11
N LEU A 263 14.20 -12.84 2.90
CA LEU A 263 14.17 -12.15 4.19
C LEU A 263 13.86 -10.65 3.98
N LEU A 264 14.54 -10.00 3.02
CA LEU A 264 14.30 -8.59 2.74
C LEU A 264 12.84 -8.33 2.33
N THR A 265 12.28 -9.15 1.41
CA THR A 265 10.87 -9.02 1.00
C THR A 265 9.90 -9.26 2.16
N ALA A 266 10.22 -10.17 3.08
CA ALA A 266 9.40 -10.36 4.27
C ALA A 266 9.44 -9.12 5.19
N LEU A 267 10.62 -8.52 5.38
CA LEU A 267 10.79 -7.27 6.13
C LEU A 267 10.11 -6.08 5.44
N GLU A 268 10.19 -6.01 4.11
CA GLU A 268 9.54 -5.00 3.29
C GLU A 268 8.02 -4.97 3.48
N LEU A 269 7.38 -6.14 3.51
CA LEU A 269 5.94 -6.29 3.73
C LEU A 269 5.56 -6.30 5.22
N GLY A 270 6.53 -6.41 6.13
CA GLY A 270 6.33 -6.33 7.58
C GLY A 270 5.80 -4.98 8.08
N VAL A 271 5.70 -3.98 7.21
CA VAL A 271 5.00 -2.70 7.49
C VAL A 271 3.49 -2.87 7.58
N TYR A 272 2.95 -3.95 7.01
CA TYR A 272 1.53 -4.32 7.07
C TYR A 272 1.30 -5.39 8.15
N ASN A 273 0.06 -5.49 8.61
CA ASN A 273 -0.40 -6.64 9.38
C ASN A 273 -0.76 -7.78 8.42
N HIS A 274 -0.52 -9.00 8.83
CA HIS A 274 -0.82 -10.21 8.05
C HIS A 274 -1.90 -11.03 8.74
N ILE A 275 -2.68 -11.76 7.94
CA ILE A 275 -3.73 -12.66 8.47
C ILE A 275 -3.12 -13.89 9.16
N ALA A 276 -3.91 -14.54 9.98
CA ALA A 276 -3.55 -15.81 10.60
C ALA A 276 -3.30 -16.90 9.54
N GLY A 277 -2.25 -17.69 9.72
CA GLY A 277 -1.85 -18.75 8.79
C GLY A 277 -1.03 -18.29 7.59
N ASP A 278 -0.68 -17.00 7.52
CA ASP A 278 0.22 -16.47 6.48
C ASP A 278 1.69 -16.87 6.69
N GLY A 279 2.08 -17.19 7.91
CA GLY A 279 3.45 -17.50 8.30
C GLY A 279 4.35 -16.27 8.47
N ARG A 280 3.88 -15.07 8.16
CA ARG A 280 4.56 -13.79 8.40
C ARG A 280 3.80 -12.91 9.39
N GLU A 281 2.88 -13.48 10.17
CA GLU A 281 2.06 -12.75 11.13
C GLU A 281 2.88 -11.90 12.10
N PHE A 282 4.05 -12.42 12.50
CA PHE A 282 5.00 -11.74 13.38
C PHE A 282 6.35 -11.47 12.69
N VAL A 283 6.32 -11.17 11.40
CA VAL A 283 7.39 -10.48 10.70
C VAL A 283 6.97 -9.02 10.63
N ILE A 284 7.49 -8.23 11.54
CA ILE A 284 7.03 -6.84 11.75
C ILE A 284 8.21 -5.89 11.65
N THR A 285 8.03 -4.87 10.82
CA THR A 285 9.02 -3.83 10.54
C THR A 285 8.48 -2.48 10.97
N ASP A 286 9.35 -1.53 11.27
CA ASP A 286 8.97 -0.13 11.53
C ASP A 286 7.97 0.33 10.45
N GLU A 287 6.85 0.86 10.88
CA GLU A 287 5.73 1.24 10.00
C GLU A 287 6.09 2.32 8.96
N THR A 288 7.17 3.08 9.23
CA THR A 288 7.68 4.10 8.32
C THR A 288 8.77 3.60 7.37
N ALA A 289 9.08 2.30 7.41
CA ALA A 289 10.10 1.70 6.55
C ALA A 289 9.79 1.93 5.07
N LEU A 290 10.81 2.31 4.31
CA LEU A 290 10.72 2.56 2.87
C LEU A 290 11.76 1.73 2.12
N LYS A 291 11.28 0.91 1.18
CA LYS A 291 12.15 0.22 0.22
C LYS A 291 12.57 1.19 -0.87
N LEU A 292 13.86 1.33 -1.04
CA LEU A 292 14.47 2.21 -2.02
C LEU A 292 15.23 1.41 -3.08
N ARG A 293 15.18 1.89 -4.31
CA ARG A 293 15.89 1.31 -5.45
C ARG A 293 16.26 2.39 -6.48
N SER A 294 17.08 2.01 -7.43
CA SER A 294 17.34 2.78 -8.63
C SER A 294 16.16 2.74 -9.61
N GLU A 295 15.80 3.88 -10.18
CA GLU A 295 14.68 4.03 -11.13
C GLU A 295 15.14 4.88 -12.33
N ASP A 296 15.69 4.24 -13.36
CA ASP A 296 16.07 4.94 -14.59
C ASP A 296 14.84 5.55 -15.28
N GLY A 297 14.97 6.77 -15.77
CA GLY A 297 13.87 7.50 -16.44
C GLY A 297 12.86 8.15 -15.51
N ARG A 298 13.11 8.16 -14.20
CA ARG A 298 12.20 8.76 -13.23
C ARG A 298 12.17 10.29 -13.36
N PHE A 299 10.96 10.86 -13.26
CA PHE A 299 10.76 12.31 -13.06
C PHE A 299 11.17 12.73 -11.65
N ILE A 300 11.92 13.84 -11.56
CA ILE A 300 12.30 14.50 -10.30
C ILE A 300 12.00 15.98 -10.43
N LYS A 301 11.45 16.60 -9.39
CA LYS A 301 11.13 18.03 -9.36
C LYS A 301 11.62 18.64 -8.04
N ASP A 302 12.49 19.64 -8.18
CA ASP A 302 12.94 20.53 -7.09
C ASP A 302 13.43 19.79 -5.82
N VAL A 303 14.22 18.72 -5.98
CA VAL A 303 14.77 17.92 -4.87
C VAL A 303 16.19 18.36 -4.57
N ASP A 304 16.51 18.59 -3.30
CA ASP A 304 17.89 18.80 -2.86
C ASP A 304 18.64 17.47 -2.79
N ILE A 305 19.40 17.16 -3.85
CA ILE A 305 20.23 15.95 -3.94
C ILE A 305 21.68 16.19 -3.53
N SER A 306 22.02 17.40 -3.06
CA SER A 306 23.39 17.82 -2.74
C SER A 306 24.07 16.99 -1.67
N MET A 307 23.29 16.27 -0.85
CA MET A 307 23.78 15.29 0.09
C MET A 307 24.62 14.20 -0.58
N PHE A 308 24.26 13.82 -1.82
CA PHE A 308 24.89 12.75 -2.56
C PHE A 308 25.54 13.20 -3.87
N ILE A 309 25.03 14.25 -4.49
CA ILE A 309 25.46 14.67 -5.83
C ILE A 309 25.76 16.16 -5.83
N ASN A 310 27.01 16.50 -6.15
CA ASN A 310 27.49 17.87 -6.19
C ASN A 310 28.27 18.12 -7.47
N ASP A 311 28.47 19.38 -7.83
CA ASP A 311 29.36 19.82 -8.90
C ASP A 311 29.14 19.10 -10.23
N LEU A 312 27.87 18.98 -10.65
CA LEU A 312 27.55 18.34 -11.92
C LEU A 312 28.25 19.03 -13.10
N PRO A 313 28.90 18.27 -14.01
CA PRO A 313 29.63 18.86 -15.15
C PRO A 313 28.79 19.71 -16.08
N ASN A 314 27.48 19.53 -16.09
CA ASN A 314 26.51 20.32 -16.86
C ASN A 314 26.02 21.58 -16.14
N GLY A 315 26.54 21.87 -14.94
CA GLY A 315 26.21 23.05 -14.14
C GLY A 315 24.77 23.08 -13.58
N LYS A 316 24.05 21.96 -13.60
CA LYS A 316 22.72 21.91 -12.97
C LYS A 316 22.82 22.08 -11.46
N ASP A 317 21.90 22.85 -10.90
CA ASP A 317 21.77 23.03 -9.46
C ASP A 317 21.34 21.72 -8.79
N THR A 318 22.07 21.29 -7.78
CA THR A 318 21.81 20.06 -7.01
C THR A 318 21.00 20.31 -5.75
N HIS A 319 20.86 21.56 -5.32
CA HIS A 319 19.96 21.96 -4.22
C HIS A 319 18.50 22.10 -4.68
N HIS A 320 18.29 22.44 -5.97
CA HIS A 320 16.99 22.56 -6.61
C HIS A 320 16.93 21.70 -7.87
N PHE A 321 17.25 20.41 -7.70
CA PHE A 321 17.42 19.52 -8.84
C PHE A 321 16.09 19.10 -9.45
N SER A 322 16.00 19.24 -10.78
CA SER A 322 14.85 18.80 -11.56
C SER A 322 15.30 18.11 -12.86
N THR A 323 14.62 17.04 -13.21
CA THR A 323 14.83 16.34 -14.49
C THR A 323 13.59 15.52 -14.89
N GLU A 324 13.35 15.43 -16.20
CA GLU A 324 12.31 14.57 -16.76
C GLU A 324 12.76 13.10 -16.85
N ASP A 325 14.08 12.86 -16.80
CA ASP A 325 14.70 11.58 -17.10
C ASP A 325 15.94 11.39 -16.21
N ALA A 326 15.73 10.89 -14.99
CA ALA A 326 16.81 10.67 -14.05
C ALA A 326 17.60 9.41 -14.33
N SER A 327 18.93 9.45 -14.17
CA SER A 327 19.75 8.24 -14.08
C SER A 327 19.46 7.47 -12.79
N GLY A 328 19.89 6.21 -12.73
CA GLY A 328 19.71 5.35 -11.55
C GLY A 328 20.28 5.97 -10.27
N SER A 329 21.50 6.51 -10.30
CA SER A 329 22.11 7.17 -9.14
C SER A 329 21.36 8.43 -8.73
N THR A 330 20.92 9.23 -9.68
CA THR A 330 20.18 10.47 -9.41
C THR A 330 18.78 10.16 -8.81
N SER A 331 18.10 9.16 -9.37
CA SER A 331 16.77 8.73 -8.85
C SER A 331 16.87 8.16 -7.45
N GLN A 332 17.95 7.41 -7.16
CA GLN A 332 18.17 6.84 -5.83
C GLN A 332 18.54 7.91 -4.79
N ALA A 333 19.37 8.90 -5.15
CA ALA A 333 19.66 10.07 -4.31
C ALA A 333 18.37 10.82 -3.96
N ALA A 334 17.55 11.14 -4.97
CA ALA A 334 16.27 11.79 -4.78
C ALA A 334 15.31 10.94 -3.91
N GLY A 335 15.25 9.62 -4.13
CA GLY A 335 14.42 8.70 -3.36
C GLY A 335 14.75 8.69 -1.86
N ILE A 336 16.04 8.80 -1.48
CA ILE A 336 16.45 8.92 -0.07
C ILE A 336 15.94 10.25 0.53
N VAL A 337 16.16 11.37 -0.15
CA VAL A 337 15.70 12.69 0.33
C VAL A 337 14.18 12.72 0.47
N GLU A 338 13.46 12.24 -0.51
CA GLU A 338 11.99 12.14 -0.48
C GLU A 338 11.50 11.20 0.63
N GLY A 339 12.23 10.10 0.91
CA GLY A 339 11.96 9.22 2.04
C GLY A 339 12.16 9.91 3.39
N MET A 340 13.19 10.78 3.51
CA MET A 340 13.39 11.62 4.68
C MET A 340 12.23 12.60 4.89
N GLU A 341 11.79 13.26 3.83
CA GLU A 341 10.63 14.17 3.86
C GLU A 341 9.33 13.44 4.25
N ALA A 342 9.19 12.17 3.83
CA ALA A 342 8.07 11.32 4.22
C ALA A 342 8.14 10.82 5.68
N GLY A 343 9.18 11.19 6.44
CA GLY A 343 9.38 10.80 7.82
C GLY A 343 9.78 9.34 8.01
N SER A 344 10.40 8.71 7.00
CA SER A 344 10.92 7.35 7.11
C SER A 344 12.08 7.27 8.10
N ARG A 345 12.05 6.28 8.99
CA ARG A 345 13.08 6.01 10.00
C ARG A 345 13.90 4.77 9.67
N LEU A 346 13.53 4.05 8.63
CA LEU A 346 14.21 2.85 8.18
C LEU A 346 14.21 2.81 6.65
N PHE A 347 15.39 2.69 6.06
CA PHE A 347 15.53 2.38 4.63
C PHE A 347 15.89 0.89 4.42
N LEU A 348 15.21 0.28 3.47
CA LEU A 348 15.48 -1.06 3.00
C LEU A 348 16.13 -0.98 1.61
N LEU A 349 17.31 -1.54 1.47
CA LEU A 349 18.11 -1.46 0.24
C LEU A 349 18.54 -2.86 -0.19
N ASP A 350 18.58 -3.08 -1.50
CA ASP A 350 19.16 -4.26 -2.12
C ASP A 350 20.22 -3.82 -3.12
N GLU A 351 21.47 -4.32 -2.97
CA GLU A 351 22.56 -4.00 -3.86
C GLU A 351 22.20 -4.31 -5.34
N ASP A 352 21.48 -5.41 -5.58
CA ASP A 352 21.11 -5.87 -6.91
C ASP A 352 20.11 -4.94 -7.63
N THR A 353 19.33 -4.16 -6.89
CA THR A 353 18.34 -3.20 -7.43
C THR A 353 18.78 -1.75 -7.28
N SER A 354 19.99 -1.51 -6.82
CA SER A 354 20.58 -0.20 -6.59
C SER A 354 21.58 0.17 -7.70
N ALA A 355 21.79 1.47 -7.92
CA ALA A 355 22.84 1.94 -8.82
C ALA A 355 24.23 1.71 -8.18
N THR A 356 25.07 0.88 -8.81
CA THR A 356 26.35 0.46 -8.25
C THR A 356 27.25 1.64 -7.87
N ASN A 357 27.38 2.64 -8.75
CA ASN A 357 28.20 3.84 -8.52
C ASN A 357 27.63 4.77 -7.42
N PHE A 358 26.34 4.68 -7.14
CA PHE A 358 25.71 5.36 -6.03
C PHE A 358 25.96 4.63 -4.70
N MET A 359 25.95 3.31 -4.71
CA MET A 359 26.08 2.51 -3.49
C MET A 359 27.50 2.49 -2.94
N VAL A 360 28.47 2.24 -3.81
CA VAL A 360 29.87 2.06 -3.44
C VAL A 360 30.79 2.53 -4.57
N ARG A 361 31.95 3.00 -4.22
CA ARG A 361 33.01 3.33 -5.18
C ARG A 361 34.18 2.37 -4.98
N ASP A 362 34.56 1.70 -6.06
CA ASP A 362 35.70 0.79 -6.04
C ASP A 362 37.02 1.52 -5.72
N ALA A 363 37.81 0.93 -4.82
CA ALA A 363 39.07 1.53 -4.36
C ALA A 363 40.10 1.74 -5.47
N PHE A 364 40.04 0.94 -6.52
CA PHE A 364 40.91 1.14 -7.70
C PHE A 364 40.43 2.33 -8.52
N MET A 365 39.11 2.43 -8.74
CA MET A 365 38.51 3.57 -9.43
C MET A 365 38.78 4.89 -8.72
N GLN A 366 38.77 4.92 -7.37
CA GLN A 366 39.13 6.11 -6.58
C GLN A 366 40.55 6.60 -6.84
N LYS A 367 41.50 5.69 -7.11
CA LYS A 367 42.89 6.06 -7.43
C LYS A 367 43.06 6.53 -8.87
N VAL A 368 42.21 6.08 -9.79
CA VAL A 368 42.29 6.43 -11.21
C VAL A 368 41.54 7.72 -11.52
N VAL A 369 40.37 7.88 -10.96
CA VAL A 369 39.52 9.07 -11.11
C VAL A 369 39.61 9.89 -9.83
N SER A 370 40.15 11.09 -9.94
CA SER A 370 40.27 12.01 -8.79
C SER A 370 38.91 12.32 -8.16
N PRO A 371 38.80 12.39 -6.82
CA PRO A 371 37.56 12.72 -6.11
C PRO A 371 36.92 14.04 -6.59
N ASP A 372 37.71 15.02 -6.93
CA ASP A 372 37.26 16.36 -7.42
C ASP A 372 36.54 16.29 -8.79
N LYS A 373 36.64 15.17 -9.50
CA LYS A 373 35.97 14.93 -10.80
C LYS A 373 34.76 14.01 -10.68
N GLU A 374 34.47 13.51 -9.48
CA GLU A 374 33.37 12.60 -9.23
C GLU A 374 32.23 13.34 -8.48
N PRO A 375 31.12 13.62 -9.15
CA PRO A 375 30.01 14.34 -8.53
C PRO A 375 29.25 13.53 -7.49
N ILE A 376 29.42 12.19 -7.45
CA ILE A 376 28.65 11.30 -6.61
C ILE A 376 29.42 10.95 -5.33
N THR A 377 28.87 11.31 -4.17
CA THR A 377 29.25 10.78 -2.88
C THR A 377 28.48 9.47 -2.64
N PRO A 378 29.15 8.30 -2.52
CA PRO A 378 28.47 7.03 -2.39
C PRO A 378 27.63 6.93 -1.12
N PHE A 379 26.55 6.13 -1.18
CA PHE A 379 25.72 5.80 0.00
C PHE A 379 26.56 5.25 1.15
N LEU A 380 27.56 4.42 0.86
CA LEU A 380 28.52 3.89 1.84
C LEU A 380 29.08 4.99 2.75
N SER A 381 29.45 6.12 2.17
CA SER A 381 30.06 7.25 2.93
C SER A 381 29.05 8.09 3.70
N ARG A 382 27.74 7.97 3.38
CA ARG A 382 26.64 8.75 3.98
C ARG A 382 25.77 7.96 4.95
N ALA A 383 25.80 6.64 4.88
CA ALA A 383 24.90 5.80 5.68
C ALA A 383 25.03 6.05 7.18
N ARG A 384 26.26 6.28 7.67
CA ARG A 384 26.51 6.60 9.08
C ARG A 384 25.95 7.98 9.46
N ASP A 385 26.13 8.97 8.61
CA ASP A 385 25.59 10.32 8.81
C ASP A 385 24.05 10.31 8.86
N LEU A 386 23.40 9.53 7.97
CA LEU A 386 21.94 9.36 7.98
C LEU A 386 21.43 8.79 9.31
N TYR A 387 22.16 7.84 9.89
CA TYR A 387 21.79 7.28 11.18
C TYR A 387 22.05 8.27 12.33
N GLU A 388 23.23 8.86 12.40
CA GLU A 388 23.65 9.70 13.54
C GLU A 388 22.96 11.07 13.54
N GLN A 389 22.73 11.68 12.37
CA GLN A 389 22.17 13.03 12.27
C GLN A 389 20.65 13.03 12.02
N ALA A 390 20.14 12.06 11.26
CA ALA A 390 18.71 11.98 10.91
C ALA A 390 17.97 10.87 11.67
N GLY A 391 18.65 10.00 12.42
CA GLY A 391 18.04 8.88 13.13
C GLY A 391 17.49 7.78 12.22
N ILE A 392 17.96 7.72 10.97
CA ILE A 392 17.44 6.77 9.95
C ILE A 392 18.32 5.54 9.94
N SER A 393 17.72 4.42 10.30
CA SER A 393 18.38 3.11 10.22
C SER A 393 18.35 2.56 8.78
N THR A 394 19.25 1.64 8.49
CA THR A 394 19.33 0.98 7.18
C THR A 394 19.45 -0.53 7.33
N ILE A 395 18.65 -1.28 6.57
CA ILE A 395 18.85 -2.70 6.32
C ILE A 395 19.27 -2.85 4.86
N LEU A 396 20.48 -3.32 4.64
CA LEU A 396 21.08 -3.47 3.31
C LEU A 396 21.35 -4.95 3.01
N VAL A 397 20.82 -5.45 1.92
CA VAL A 397 21.23 -6.75 1.35
C VAL A 397 22.40 -6.50 0.42
N ALA A 398 23.54 -7.15 0.67
CA ALA A 398 24.71 -7.10 -0.19
C ALA A 398 25.19 -8.51 -0.58
N GLY A 399 25.58 -8.62 -1.84
CA GLY A 399 26.06 -9.87 -2.43
C GLY A 399 27.48 -9.80 -2.98
N SER A 400 27.95 -8.61 -3.36
CA SER A 400 29.19 -8.45 -4.10
C SER A 400 30.23 -7.57 -3.41
N SER A 401 29.82 -6.51 -2.71
CA SER A 401 30.78 -5.55 -2.15
C SER A 401 31.10 -5.80 -0.68
N GLY A 402 32.39 -6.03 -0.37
CA GLY A 402 32.88 -6.12 1.00
C GLY A 402 32.98 -4.79 1.75
N ALA A 403 32.89 -3.66 1.06
CA ALA A 403 33.04 -2.35 1.67
C ALA A 403 31.96 -2.04 2.73
N PHE A 404 30.74 -2.58 2.56
CA PHE A 404 29.63 -2.37 3.49
C PHE A 404 29.88 -2.94 4.89
N PHE A 405 30.78 -3.93 5.05
CA PHE A 405 31.10 -4.46 6.37
C PHE A 405 31.68 -3.42 7.30
N HIS A 406 32.38 -2.40 6.77
CA HIS A 406 33.03 -1.35 7.56
C HIS A 406 32.05 -0.39 8.23
N ILE A 407 30.87 -0.19 7.65
CA ILE A 407 29.85 0.69 8.22
C ILE A 407 28.79 -0.04 9.02
N ALA A 408 28.72 -1.38 8.93
CA ALA A 408 27.65 -2.16 9.54
C ALA A 408 27.80 -2.26 11.07
N ASP A 409 26.70 -2.02 11.80
CA ASP A 409 26.60 -2.29 13.24
C ASP A 409 26.32 -3.75 13.51
N THR A 410 25.47 -4.36 12.68
CA THR A 410 25.04 -5.76 12.74
C THR A 410 25.23 -6.41 11.38
N VAL A 411 25.76 -7.63 11.35
CA VAL A 411 25.96 -8.40 10.12
C VAL A 411 25.33 -9.77 10.25
N ILE A 412 24.33 -10.04 9.41
CA ILE A 412 23.57 -11.28 9.36
C ILE A 412 23.95 -12.03 8.07
N GLN A 413 24.52 -13.21 8.21
CA GLN A 413 24.77 -14.10 7.09
C GLN A 413 23.60 -15.07 6.91
N MET A 414 23.01 -15.10 5.73
CA MET A 414 22.06 -16.15 5.35
C MET A 414 22.81 -17.37 4.85
N ASP A 415 22.67 -18.50 5.54
CA ASP A 415 23.22 -19.79 5.14
C ASP A 415 22.11 -20.84 5.08
N ARG A 416 21.81 -21.34 3.88
CA ARG A 416 20.75 -22.34 3.63
C ARG A 416 19.43 -21.95 4.31
N TYR A 417 19.01 -20.70 4.09
CA TYR A 417 17.78 -20.09 4.63
C TYR A 417 17.77 -19.83 6.14
N LYS A 418 18.89 -20.03 6.86
CA LYS A 418 19.05 -19.73 8.28
C LYS A 418 19.92 -18.49 8.48
N PRO A 419 19.50 -17.52 9.28
CA PRO A 419 20.35 -16.38 9.63
C PRO A 419 21.39 -16.77 10.67
N VAL A 420 22.60 -16.28 10.50
CA VAL A 420 23.71 -16.41 11.44
C VAL A 420 24.27 -15.02 11.70
N ASP A 421 24.40 -14.64 12.95
CA ASP A 421 25.10 -13.40 13.33
C ASP A 421 26.61 -13.58 13.19
N ILE A 422 27.20 -12.89 12.24
CA ILE A 422 28.64 -12.88 12.01
C ILE A 422 29.28 -11.53 12.33
N THR A 423 28.60 -10.67 13.07
CA THR A 423 29.05 -9.29 13.39
C THR A 423 30.46 -9.25 13.97
N LYS A 424 30.74 -10.10 14.97
CA LYS A 424 32.08 -10.15 15.61
C LYS A 424 33.17 -10.55 14.61
N LYS A 425 32.91 -11.57 13.79
CA LYS A 425 33.83 -12.04 12.74
C LYS A 425 34.08 -10.95 11.70
N ALA A 426 33.02 -10.31 11.21
CA ALA A 426 33.11 -9.24 10.24
C ALA A 426 33.93 -8.05 10.76
N LYS A 427 33.66 -7.61 11.99
CA LYS A 427 34.41 -6.49 12.62
C LYS A 427 35.90 -6.83 12.85
N ALA A 428 36.23 -8.08 13.14
CA ALA A 428 37.63 -8.52 13.26
C ALA A 428 38.34 -8.42 11.90
N LEU A 429 37.73 -8.95 10.82
CA LEU A 429 38.29 -8.89 9.48
C LEU A 429 38.42 -7.45 8.95
N CYS A 430 37.48 -6.56 9.25
CA CYS A 430 37.59 -5.16 8.87
C CYS A 430 38.84 -4.47 9.45
N LYS A 431 39.31 -4.90 10.62
CA LYS A 431 40.57 -4.37 11.21
C LYS A 431 41.81 -4.86 10.47
N GLU A 432 41.75 -6.07 9.89
CA GLU A 432 42.84 -6.65 9.08
C GLU A 432 42.89 -6.06 7.67
N PHE A 433 41.73 -5.66 7.14
CA PHE A 433 41.57 -5.11 5.78
C PHE A 433 40.93 -3.71 5.84
N PRO A 434 41.66 -2.69 6.35
CA PRO A 434 41.12 -1.34 6.43
C PRO A 434 40.88 -0.74 5.05
N ILE A 435 39.77 -0.03 4.89
CA ILE A 435 39.52 0.81 3.70
C ILE A 435 40.05 2.22 3.95
N SER A 436 40.45 2.93 2.89
CA SER A 436 40.79 4.34 3.03
C SER A 436 39.48 5.12 3.24
N GLU A 437 39.34 5.79 4.36
CA GLU A 437 38.24 6.70 4.63
C GLU A 437 38.47 8.01 3.88
N GLU A 438 37.78 8.21 2.75
CA GLU A 438 37.62 9.55 2.19
C GLU A 438 36.62 10.30 3.08
N LYS A 439 37.03 11.48 3.58
CA LYS A 439 36.09 12.38 4.29
C LYS A 439 35.13 12.95 3.26
N PRO A 440 33.83 12.57 3.29
CA PRO A 440 32.85 13.13 2.39
C PRO A 440 32.68 14.63 2.67
N HIS A 441 32.17 15.40 1.70
CA HIS A 441 31.79 16.77 1.89
C HIS A 441 30.88 16.95 3.11
N PRO A 442 30.85 18.11 3.78
CA PRO A 442 29.99 18.35 4.92
C PRO A 442 28.55 17.96 4.60
N PHE A 443 27.92 17.22 5.52
CA PHE A 443 26.56 16.78 5.38
C PHE A 443 25.61 17.83 5.95
N ALA A 444 24.61 18.22 5.17
CA ALA A 444 23.49 19.04 5.63
C ALA A 444 22.18 18.29 5.39
N LEU A 445 21.30 18.30 6.38
CA LEU A 445 19.97 17.73 6.21
C LEU A 445 19.20 18.57 5.18
N PRO A 446 18.62 17.94 4.15
CA PRO A 446 17.85 18.67 3.15
C PRO A 446 16.59 19.29 3.78
N HIS A 447 16.26 20.49 3.35
CA HIS A 447 15.04 21.17 3.79
C HIS A 447 13.88 20.84 2.84
N SER A 448 12.75 20.42 3.40
CA SER A 448 11.53 20.25 2.63
C SER A 448 10.92 21.61 2.28
N HIS A 449 11.13 22.06 1.05
CA HIS A 449 10.61 23.35 0.53
C HIS A 449 9.78 23.17 -0.75
N ARG A 450 9.63 21.94 -1.21
CA ARG A 450 9.06 21.63 -2.53
C ARG A 450 7.58 21.99 -2.60
N ILE A 451 7.29 23.02 -3.39
CA ILE A 451 5.92 23.48 -3.62
C ILE A 451 5.27 22.64 -4.69
N MET A 452 4.02 22.24 -4.44
CA MET A 452 3.20 21.57 -5.43
C MET A 452 2.58 22.60 -6.37
N GLU A 453 3.04 22.61 -7.63
CA GLU A 453 2.55 23.56 -8.62
C GLU A 453 1.13 23.20 -9.11
N LYS A 454 0.39 24.23 -9.55
CA LYS A 454 -0.94 24.05 -10.10
C LYS A 454 -0.85 23.66 -11.58
N ASP A 455 -1.36 22.49 -11.94
CA ASP A 455 -1.41 22.09 -13.36
C ASP A 455 -2.29 23.06 -14.16
N LYS A 456 -1.65 23.89 -14.98
CA LYS A 456 -2.35 24.84 -15.87
C LYS A 456 -2.96 24.16 -17.10
N ASN A 457 -2.56 22.94 -17.43
CA ASN A 457 -2.88 22.28 -18.69
C ASN A 457 -3.71 20.97 -18.54
N GLY A 458 -3.89 20.47 -17.33
CA GLY A 458 -4.46 19.13 -17.07
C GLY A 458 -5.99 19.06 -17.08
N ALA A 459 -6.64 20.17 -16.83
CA ALA A 459 -8.08 20.20 -16.68
C ALA A 459 -8.79 20.34 -18.04
N THR A 460 -9.61 19.38 -18.39
CA THR A 460 -10.44 19.42 -19.60
C THR A 460 -11.70 20.21 -19.33
N LYS A 461 -11.88 21.36 -20.00
CA LYS A 461 -13.11 22.13 -19.97
C LYS A 461 -14.29 21.26 -20.44
N ARG A 462 -15.29 21.12 -19.59
CA ARG A 462 -16.50 20.36 -19.91
C ARG A 462 -17.23 21.01 -21.05
N ARG A 463 -17.37 20.33 -22.19
CA ARG A 463 -18.21 20.75 -23.30
C ARG A 463 -19.59 20.14 -23.13
N ASP A 464 -20.61 20.94 -23.35
CA ASP A 464 -21.99 20.45 -23.46
C ASP A 464 -22.08 19.50 -24.64
N TYR A 465 -22.62 18.29 -24.43
CA TYR A 465 -22.66 17.23 -25.45
C TYR A 465 -23.56 17.60 -26.64
N ARG A 466 -24.54 18.51 -26.42
CA ARG A 466 -25.48 18.92 -27.46
C ARG A 466 -25.07 20.20 -28.20
N SER A 467 -24.48 21.16 -27.48
CA SER A 467 -24.13 22.47 -28.05
C SER A 467 -22.65 22.66 -28.38
N GLY A 468 -21.78 21.75 -27.91
CA GLY A 468 -20.34 21.91 -28.04
C GLY A 468 -19.75 23.08 -27.22
N ALA A 469 -20.59 23.85 -26.53
CA ALA A 469 -20.19 25.03 -25.78
C ALA A 469 -19.46 24.68 -24.51
N VAL A 470 -18.40 25.43 -24.18
CA VAL A 470 -17.65 25.30 -22.95
C VAL A 470 -18.49 25.85 -21.79
N ARG A 471 -18.82 25.02 -20.79
CA ARG A 471 -19.52 25.48 -19.59
C ARG A 471 -18.55 26.29 -18.72
N LYS A 472 -18.71 27.61 -18.72
CA LYS A 472 -17.80 28.57 -18.09
C LYS A 472 -17.73 28.51 -16.55
N ASN A 473 -18.69 27.86 -15.88
CA ASN A 473 -18.83 27.88 -14.39
C ASN A 473 -18.80 26.51 -13.72
N GLU A 474 -18.45 25.42 -14.39
CA GLU A 474 -18.24 24.13 -13.73
C GLU A 474 -16.74 23.93 -13.48
N PRO A 475 -16.33 23.50 -12.27
CA PRO A 475 -14.95 23.17 -12.01
C PRO A 475 -14.47 22.06 -12.95
N GLU A 476 -13.29 22.23 -13.47
CA GLU A 476 -12.63 21.25 -14.32
C GLU A 476 -12.39 19.97 -13.52
N ARG A 477 -12.95 18.84 -13.95
CA ARG A 477 -12.73 17.54 -13.30
C ARG A 477 -11.62 16.80 -14.01
N LEU A 478 -10.60 16.42 -13.25
CA LEU A 478 -9.55 15.55 -13.74
C LEU A 478 -10.10 14.13 -13.97
N LYS A 479 -9.80 13.56 -15.14
CA LYS A 479 -10.10 12.15 -15.40
C LYS A 479 -9.01 11.30 -14.78
N LEU A 480 -9.42 10.26 -14.07
CA LEU A 480 -8.53 9.26 -13.48
C LEU A 480 -8.76 7.91 -14.16
N LYS A 481 -7.66 7.22 -14.52
CA LYS A 481 -7.67 5.86 -15.04
C LYS A 481 -6.54 5.07 -14.40
N THR A 482 -6.86 4.07 -13.60
CA THR A 482 -5.90 3.18 -12.94
C THR A 482 -5.36 2.11 -13.89
N MET A 483 -4.14 1.63 -13.62
CA MET A 483 -3.41 0.62 -14.39
C MET A 483 -2.87 -0.47 -13.45
N GLY A 484 -3.77 -1.11 -12.70
CA GLY A 484 -3.39 -2.11 -11.70
C GLY A 484 -2.57 -1.49 -10.56
N THR A 485 -1.49 -2.14 -10.16
CA THR A 485 -0.51 -1.63 -9.18
C THR A 485 0.52 -0.68 -9.82
N ASP A 486 0.67 -0.72 -11.15
CA ASP A 486 1.75 -0.03 -11.85
C ASP A 486 1.60 1.49 -11.89
N GLY A 487 0.40 2.01 -11.60
CA GLY A 487 0.15 3.45 -11.57
C GLY A 487 -1.19 3.85 -12.12
N PHE A 488 -1.31 5.11 -12.52
CA PHE A 488 -2.55 5.66 -13.07
C PHE A 488 -2.29 6.87 -13.98
N ALA A 489 -3.23 7.13 -14.86
CA ALA A 489 -3.29 8.38 -15.61
C ALA A 489 -4.25 9.36 -14.93
N ILE A 490 -3.84 10.62 -14.76
CA ILE A 490 -4.62 11.72 -14.23
C ILE A 490 -4.55 12.90 -15.20
N GLY A 491 -5.69 13.30 -15.77
CA GLY A 491 -5.70 14.28 -16.85
C GLY A 491 -4.90 13.79 -18.07
N LYS A 492 -3.79 14.46 -18.37
CA LYS A 492 -2.84 14.10 -19.44
C LYS A 492 -1.55 13.47 -18.90
N GLN A 493 -1.38 13.43 -17.60
CA GLN A 493 -0.17 12.93 -16.94
C GLN A 493 -0.32 11.46 -16.56
N THR A 494 0.80 10.75 -16.55
CA THR A 494 0.89 9.39 -16.01
C THR A 494 1.77 9.40 -14.78
N VAL A 495 1.28 8.83 -13.70
CA VAL A 495 2.03 8.59 -12.47
C VAL A 495 2.46 7.12 -12.48
N ASP A 496 3.75 6.89 -12.62
CA ASP A 496 4.36 5.55 -12.67
C ASP A 496 4.75 5.10 -11.25
N LEU A 497 4.16 4.01 -10.79
CA LEU A 497 4.34 3.46 -9.45
C LEU A 497 4.94 2.04 -9.47
N ARG A 498 5.38 1.53 -10.61
CA ARG A 498 5.88 0.15 -10.79
C ARG A 498 7.02 -0.24 -9.86
N TYR A 499 7.78 0.73 -9.42
CA TYR A 499 8.94 0.52 -8.56
C TYR A 499 8.65 0.75 -7.07
N LEU A 500 7.39 0.99 -6.70
CA LEU A 500 6.98 1.03 -5.30
C LEU A 500 6.63 -0.37 -4.82
N GLU A 501 7.63 -1.15 -4.43
CA GLU A 501 7.52 -2.57 -4.09
C GLU A 501 6.60 -2.84 -2.88
N GLN A 502 6.40 -1.83 -2.02
CA GLN A 502 5.48 -1.89 -0.87
C GLN A 502 4.03 -1.53 -1.22
N LEU A 503 3.74 -1.20 -2.49
CA LEU A 503 2.39 -1.01 -3.00
C LEU A 503 1.86 -2.36 -3.50
N ILE A 504 1.09 -3.05 -2.65
CA ILE A 504 0.76 -4.46 -2.82
C ILE A 504 -0.61 -4.71 -3.47
N ASP A 505 -1.46 -3.68 -3.57
CA ASP A 505 -2.83 -3.84 -4.03
C ASP A 505 -3.24 -2.71 -4.99
N SER A 506 -3.91 -3.07 -6.08
CA SER A 506 -4.43 -2.11 -7.05
C SER A 506 -5.44 -1.13 -6.47
N GLU A 507 -6.10 -1.47 -5.36
CA GLU A 507 -7.00 -0.57 -4.64
C GLU A 507 -6.25 0.51 -3.87
N GLN A 508 -4.98 0.26 -3.45
CA GLN A 508 -4.09 1.31 -2.93
C GLN A 508 -3.72 2.30 -4.05
N THR A 509 -3.38 1.79 -5.23
CA THR A 509 -3.12 2.63 -6.42
C THR A 509 -4.34 3.47 -6.79
N ALA A 510 -5.53 2.88 -6.76
CA ALA A 510 -6.77 3.62 -7.02
C ALA A 510 -7.03 4.70 -5.96
N CYS A 511 -6.77 4.41 -4.70
CA CYS A 511 -6.86 5.37 -3.61
C CYS A 511 -5.85 6.52 -3.77
N LEU A 512 -4.59 6.21 -4.07
CA LEU A 512 -3.53 7.20 -4.34
C LEU A 512 -3.93 8.14 -5.48
N GLY A 513 -4.49 7.59 -6.56
CA GLY A 513 -4.98 8.40 -7.67
C GLY A 513 -6.11 9.35 -7.26
N MET A 514 -7.02 8.90 -6.40
CA MET A 514 -8.10 9.76 -5.87
C MET A 514 -7.59 10.79 -4.86
N LEU A 515 -6.62 10.43 -4.01
CA LEU A 515 -5.97 11.37 -3.09
C LEU A 515 -5.23 12.47 -3.85
N LEU A 516 -4.47 12.11 -4.88
CA LEU A 516 -3.78 13.08 -5.73
C LEU A 516 -4.80 13.96 -6.48
N LYS A 517 -5.86 13.38 -7.04
CA LYS A 517 -6.93 14.12 -7.69
C LYS A 517 -7.57 15.12 -6.73
N TYR A 518 -7.94 14.68 -5.53
CA TYR A 518 -8.51 15.55 -4.51
C TYR A 518 -7.53 16.69 -4.13
N ALA A 519 -6.25 16.36 -3.95
CA ALA A 519 -5.21 17.33 -3.66
C ALA A 519 -5.12 18.41 -4.76
N VAL A 520 -5.04 18.00 -6.02
CA VAL A 520 -4.93 18.93 -7.16
C VAL A 520 -6.19 19.78 -7.32
N GLU A 521 -7.38 19.21 -7.08
CA GLU A 521 -8.65 19.94 -7.20
C GLU A 521 -8.92 20.89 -6.01
N HIS A 522 -8.43 20.58 -4.79
CA HIS A 522 -8.86 21.28 -3.57
C HIS A 522 -7.73 21.88 -2.71
N LEU A 523 -6.52 21.32 -2.73
CA LEU A 523 -5.44 21.69 -1.80
C LEU A 523 -4.28 22.42 -2.48
N VAL A 524 -3.95 22.05 -3.72
CA VAL A 524 -2.84 22.63 -4.47
C VAL A 524 -3.18 24.06 -4.90
N ASP A 525 -2.47 25.03 -4.35
CA ASP A 525 -2.66 26.46 -4.62
C ASP A 525 -1.41 27.15 -5.23
N GLY A 526 -0.31 26.39 -5.41
CA GLY A 526 0.97 26.91 -5.88
C GLY A 526 1.79 27.61 -4.78
N LYS A 527 1.42 27.39 -3.50
CA LYS A 527 2.13 27.92 -2.33
C LYS A 527 2.42 26.85 -1.30
N ARG A 528 1.51 25.86 -1.16
CA ARG A 528 1.67 24.75 -0.21
C ARG A 528 2.72 23.79 -0.70
N THR A 529 3.55 23.36 0.24
CA THR A 529 4.51 22.30 0.02
C THR A 529 3.81 20.92 -0.10
N ILE A 530 4.51 19.93 -0.67
CA ILE A 530 4.03 18.54 -0.71
C ILE A 530 3.73 18.06 0.72
N ALA A 531 4.60 18.38 1.69
CA ALA A 531 4.43 18.03 3.09
C ALA A 531 3.12 18.57 3.68
N GLU A 532 2.82 19.86 3.46
CA GLU A 532 1.58 20.49 3.93
C GLU A 532 0.34 19.86 3.28
N VAL A 533 0.41 19.53 1.99
CA VAL A 533 -0.68 18.84 1.28
C VAL A 533 -0.91 17.44 1.85
N VAL A 534 0.15 16.66 2.08
CA VAL A 534 0.04 15.30 2.65
C VAL A 534 -0.49 15.34 4.09
N VAL A 535 -0.02 16.28 4.92
CA VAL A 535 -0.53 16.47 6.30
C VAL A 535 -2.03 16.80 6.29
N GLN A 536 -2.49 17.66 5.37
CA GLN A 536 -3.91 17.96 5.27
C GLN A 536 -4.72 16.74 4.82
N LEU A 537 -4.23 15.96 3.86
CA LEU A 537 -4.88 14.72 3.44
C LEU A 537 -4.94 13.70 4.58
N GLN A 538 -3.86 13.56 5.35
CA GLN A 538 -3.85 12.66 6.50
C GLN A 538 -4.90 13.07 7.54
N LYS A 539 -5.05 14.37 7.79
CA LYS A 539 -6.10 14.88 8.68
C LYS A 539 -7.52 14.55 8.18
N GLU A 540 -7.77 14.64 6.87
CA GLU A 540 -9.05 14.23 6.29
C GLU A 540 -9.27 12.72 6.44
N LEU A 541 -8.23 11.91 6.19
CA LEU A 541 -8.26 10.46 6.36
C LEU A 541 -8.54 10.06 7.82
N ASP A 542 -7.91 10.72 8.78
CA ASP A 542 -8.09 10.45 10.21
C ASP A 542 -9.51 10.82 10.69
N THR A 543 -10.09 11.87 10.09
CA THR A 543 -11.40 12.41 10.49
C THR A 543 -12.56 11.63 9.87
N SER A 544 -12.49 11.34 8.58
CA SER A 544 -13.60 10.80 7.79
C SER A 544 -13.29 9.49 7.05
N GLY A 545 -12.09 8.94 7.27
CA GLY A 545 -11.60 7.82 6.47
C GLY A 545 -11.54 8.21 4.99
N MET A 546 -11.70 7.25 4.09
CA MET A 546 -11.72 7.51 2.65
C MET A 546 -13.07 8.05 2.12
N ARG A 547 -14.01 8.41 3.01
CA ARG A 547 -15.36 8.89 2.60
C ARG A 547 -15.33 10.24 1.91
N PHE A 548 -14.37 11.10 2.22
CA PHE A 548 -14.23 12.41 1.55
C PHE A 548 -13.84 12.29 0.07
N LEU A 549 -13.34 11.12 -0.37
CA LEU A 549 -13.06 10.81 -1.77
C LEU A 549 -14.31 10.46 -2.59
N ALA A 550 -15.50 10.62 -2.00
CA ALA A 550 -16.77 10.32 -2.66
C ALA A 550 -16.96 11.19 -3.91
N GLU A 551 -17.24 10.56 -5.04
CA GLU A 551 -17.67 11.25 -6.25
C GLU A 551 -19.19 11.25 -6.37
N ASN A 552 -19.80 12.42 -6.51
CA ASN A 552 -21.26 12.59 -6.52
C ASN A 552 -21.97 11.96 -5.30
N GLY A 553 -21.33 12.01 -4.11
CA GLY A 553 -21.85 11.44 -2.88
C GLY A 553 -21.75 9.91 -2.78
N ILE A 554 -21.06 9.25 -3.71
CA ILE A 554 -20.88 7.80 -3.75
C ILE A 554 -19.41 7.48 -3.51
N VAL A 555 -19.14 6.65 -2.50
CA VAL A 555 -17.82 6.09 -2.23
C VAL A 555 -17.66 4.81 -3.04
N SER A 556 -16.58 4.69 -3.82
CA SER A 556 -16.25 3.43 -4.50
C SER A 556 -15.90 2.33 -3.50
N GLY A 557 -16.24 1.09 -3.80
CA GLY A 557 -15.80 -0.08 -3.03
C GLY A 557 -14.36 -0.55 -3.36
N GLY A 558 -13.66 0.14 -4.25
CA GLY A 558 -12.34 -0.27 -4.75
C GLY A 558 -11.19 0.61 -4.26
N TYR A 559 -11.20 1.03 -2.99
CA TYR A 559 -10.08 1.77 -2.37
C TYR A 559 -9.54 1.03 -1.16
N ALA A 560 -8.21 0.94 -1.08
CA ALA A 560 -7.48 0.52 0.11
C ALA A 560 -6.54 1.65 0.56
N MET A 561 -6.42 1.83 1.87
CA MET A 561 -5.62 2.90 2.48
C MET A 561 -4.14 2.72 2.17
N PRO A 562 -3.47 3.67 1.50
CA PRO A 562 -2.01 3.69 1.39
C PRO A 562 -1.38 4.27 2.67
N ARG A 563 -0.10 3.98 2.91
CA ARG A 563 0.68 4.66 3.95
C ARG A 563 1.09 6.06 3.50
N VAL A 564 1.55 6.86 4.46
CA VAL A 564 2.08 8.21 4.18
C VAL A 564 3.25 8.14 3.18
N GLN A 565 4.12 7.14 3.29
CA GLN A 565 5.27 6.94 2.41
C GLN A 565 4.85 6.72 0.95
N GLU A 566 3.78 5.96 0.71
CA GLU A 566 3.23 5.79 -0.65
C GLU A 566 2.57 7.06 -1.17
N MET A 567 1.95 7.88 -0.30
CA MET A 567 1.40 9.18 -0.71
C MET A 567 2.52 10.12 -1.19
N TYR A 568 3.61 10.27 -0.41
CA TYR A 568 4.77 11.04 -0.84
C TYR A 568 5.38 10.51 -2.13
N SER A 569 5.59 9.20 -2.21
CA SER A 569 6.14 8.56 -3.40
C SER A 569 5.28 8.79 -4.64
N CYS A 570 3.96 8.77 -4.50
CA CYS A 570 3.01 9.05 -5.58
C CYS A 570 3.09 10.52 -6.03
N PHE A 571 3.08 11.46 -5.08
CA PHE A 571 3.07 12.89 -5.37
C PHE A 571 4.39 13.35 -6.00
N ASN A 572 5.51 12.78 -5.57
CA ASN A 572 6.83 12.99 -6.15
C ASN A 572 6.95 12.54 -7.61
N ARG A 573 6.07 11.66 -8.08
CA ARG A 573 6.06 11.16 -9.47
C ARG A 573 5.01 11.85 -10.33
N TYR A 574 4.27 12.81 -9.80
CA TYR A 574 3.31 13.59 -10.56
C TYR A 574 4.03 14.72 -11.29
N ARG A 575 3.98 14.69 -12.62
CA ARG A 575 4.69 15.63 -13.51
C ARG A 575 3.90 16.91 -13.70
N VAL A 576 4.16 17.93 -12.88
CA VAL A 576 3.57 19.28 -13.00
C VAL A 576 4.59 20.36 -12.73
#